data_f57f6c1797141b3fee921147665b1879
#
_entry.id   f57f6c1797141b3fee921147665b1879
#
_cell.length_a   1.000
_cell.length_b   1.000
_cell.length_c   1.000
_cell.angle_alpha   90.00
_cell.angle_beta   90.00
_cell.angle_gamma   90.00
#
_symmetry.space_group_name_H-M   'P 1'
#
loop_
_entity.id
_entity.type
_entity.pdbx_description
1 polymer ?
#
loop_
_entity_poly.entity_id
_entity_poly.type
_entity_poly.pdbx_seq_one_letter_code
_entity_poly.pdbx_strand_id
1 'polypeptide(L)'
;AKLLIIAEDVEGEALTTLIVNKLRGTFQVVAVKAPGYGDRRKEMLQDIAILTGGQVISDELGLDLKEAKMEQLGRAKSVKVAKENTVIVDGLGDKDAIAKRVAQIRAQIEETKSEFDKEKLQERLAKLAGGVAVIRVGAATETEMKEAKLRLEDALAATRAAVEEGIIAGGGSAYIHASKEVAKLAATLEGDEKTGAYVILKALEAPLFHIAANAGLEGAVIINKVRESEVGTGFDALNAVSYTHLRAH
;
A
#
# COMPACT_ATOMS: atom_id res chain seq x y z
N ALA A 1 5.37 -18.82 26.08
CA ALA A 1 5.51 -18.80 24.62
C ALA A 1 4.39 -17.92 24.04
N LYS A 2 4.65 -17.28 22.89
CA LYS A 2 3.66 -16.50 22.14
C LYS A 2 3.32 -17.27 20.88
N LEU A 3 2.03 -17.41 20.56
CA LEU A 3 1.58 -18.13 19.36
C LEU A 3 0.77 -17.21 18.46
N LEU A 4 1.09 -17.18 17.17
CA LEU A 4 0.23 -16.67 16.12
C LEU A 4 -0.41 -17.83 15.39
N ILE A 5 -1.73 -17.83 15.27
CA ILE A 5 -2.51 -18.76 14.48
C ILE A 5 -2.96 -18.02 13.21
N ILE A 6 -2.62 -18.57 12.05
CA ILE A 6 -3.06 -18.09 10.75
C ILE A 6 -3.95 -19.18 10.16
N ALA A 7 -5.24 -18.95 10.11
CA ALA A 7 -6.21 -19.94 9.67
C ALA A 7 -7.27 -19.29 8.77
N GLU A 8 -8.01 -20.10 8.04
CA GLU A 8 -9.13 -19.64 7.23
C GLU A 8 -10.20 -18.96 8.09
N ASP A 9 -10.55 -19.61 9.19
CA ASP A 9 -11.35 -19.04 10.27
C ASP A 9 -11.02 -19.65 11.63
N VAL A 10 -11.36 -18.94 12.70
CA VAL A 10 -11.29 -19.43 14.09
C VAL A 10 -12.56 -18.98 14.79
N GLU A 11 -13.50 -19.87 15.01
CA GLU A 11 -14.84 -19.59 15.49
C GLU A 11 -15.24 -20.48 16.68
N GLY A 12 -16.42 -20.17 17.26
CA GLY A 12 -17.10 -21.01 18.27
C GLY A 12 -16.26 -21.28 19.51
N GLU A 13 -16.20 -22.52 19.92
CA GLU A 13 -15.53 -22.95 21.15
C GLU A 13 -14.00 -22.76 21.06
N ALA A 14 -13.41 -22.92 19.88
CA ALA A 14 -11.98 -22.70 19.67
C ALA A 14 -11.60 -21.27 19.98
N LEU A 15 -12.31 -20.29 19.41
CA LEU A 15 -12.08 -18.86 19.64
C LEU A 15 -12.30 -18.52 21.14
N THR A 16 -13.39 -19.01 21.73
CA THR A 16 -13.70 -18.79 23.15
C THR A 16 -12.58 -19.32 24.06
N THR A 17 -12.09 -20.53 23.78
CA THR A 17 -10.99 -21.13 24.55
C THR A 17 -9.72 -20.30 24.46
N LEU A 18 -9.35 -19.82 23.25
CA LEU A 18 -8.18 -18.96 23.06
C LEU A 18 -8.31 -17.64 23.83
N ILE A 19 -9.49 -16.99 23.76
CA ILE A 19 -9.76 -15.72 24.44
C ILE A 19 -9.66 -15.90 25.97
N VAL A 20 -10.32 -16.92 26.54
CA VAL A 20 -10.31 -17.17 27.98
C VAL A 20 -8.88 -17.40 28.47
N ASN A 21 -8.08 -18.20 27.78
CA ASN A 21 -6.70 -18.47 28.18
C ASN A 21 -5.82 -17.22 28.04
N LYS A 22 -6.04 -16.40 27.03
CA LYS A 22 -5.35 -15.11 26.87
C LYS A 22 -5.69 -14.13 28.01
N LEU A 23 -6.97 -14.01 28.38
CA LEU A 23 -7.42 -13.15 29.48
C LEU A 23 -6.88 -13.61 30.84
N ARG A 24 -6.79 -14.91 31.06
CA ARG A 24 -6.18 -15.49 32.26
C ARG A 24 -4.65 -15.33 32.30
N GLY A 25 -4.03 -14.86 31.22
CA GLY A 25 -2.57 -14.71 31.12
C GLY A 25 -1.81 -16.04 31.00
N THR A 26 -2.52 -17.17 30.92
CA THR A 26 -1.89 -18.51 30.81
C THR A 26 -1.30 -18.77 29.43
N PHE A 27 -1.86 -18.18 28.38
CA PHE A 27 -1.43 -18.37 27.02
C PHE A 27 -1.50 -17.07 26.19
N GLN A 28 -0.38 -16.65 25.65
CA GLN A 28 -0.29 -15.49 24.78
C GLN A 28 -0.53 -15.90 23.34
N VAL A 29 -1.75 -15.72 22.86
CA VAL A 29 -2.18 -16.14 21.52
C VAL A 29 -2.90 -15.03 20.77
N VAL A 30 -2.71 -14.99 19.47
CA VAL A 30 -3.47 -14.18 18.53
C VAL A 30 -3.83 -15.04 17.32
N ALA A 31 -5.08 -15.00 16.91
CA ALA A 31 -5.55 -15.62 15.68
C ALA A 31 -5.84 -14.54 14.63
N VAL A 32 -5.42 -14.78 13.40
CA VAL A 32 -5.66 -13.93 12.24
C VAL A 32 -6.17 -14.75 11.08
N LYS A 33 -6.97 -14.12 10.21
CA LYS A 33 -7.44 -14.78 8.98
C LYS A 33 -6.29 -14.93 7.99
N ALA A 34 -6.26 -16.08 7.32
CA ALA A 34 -5.29 -16.36 6.27
C ALA A 34 -5.49 -15.39 5.09
N PRO A 35 -4.41 -14.88 4.48
CA PRO A 35 -4.49 -13.95 3.37
C PRO A 35 -4.95 -14.64 2.09
N GLY A 36 -5.71 -13.92 1.26
CA GLY A 36 -6.18 -14.41 -0.04
C GLY A 36 -7.34 -15.40 0.03
N TYR A 37 -7.68 -15.97 -1.11
CA TYR A 37 -8.79 -16.93 -1.29
C TYR A 37 -8.36 -18.08 -2.21
N GLY A 38 -8.97 -19.25 -2.05
CA GLY A 38 -8.74 -20.43 -2.89
C GLY A 38 -7.27 -20.84 -2.96
N ASP A 39 -6.80 -21.21 -4.15
CA ASP A 39 -5.42 -21.68 -4.35
C ASP A 39 -4.37 -20.61 -4.03
N ARG A 40 -4.70 -19.33 -4.23
CA ARG A 40 -3.81 -18.23 -3.84
C ARG A 40 -3.57 -18.21 -2.32
N ARG A 41 -4.59 -18.50 -1.51
CA ARG A 41 -4.44 -18.62 -0.06
C ARG A 41 -3.46 -19.73 0.31
N LYS A 42 -3.59 -20.89 -0.34
CA LYS A 42 -2.69 -22.04 -0.11
C LYS A 42 -1.23 -21.68 -0.41
N GLU A 43 -1.02 -21.01 -1.54
CA GLU A 43 0.30 -20.55 -1.96
C GLU A 43 0.91 -19.52 -1.00
N MET A 44 0.10 -18.57 -0.51
CA MET A 44 0.56 -17.57 0.47
C MET A 44 0.84 -18.20 1.84
N LEU A 45 0.05 -19.17 2.28
CA LEU A 45 0.32 -19.92 3.51
C LEU A 45 1.61 -20.73 3.39
N GLN A 46 1.85 -21.35 2.24
CA GLN A 46 3.10 -22.06 1.97
C GLN A 46 4.31 -21.12 1.99
N ASP A 47 4.19 -19.91 1.43
CA ASP A 47 5.23 -18.89 1.47
C ASP A 47 5.56 -18.49 2.92
N ILE A 48 4.54 -18.30 3.76
CA ILE A 48 4.70 -17.98 5.18
C ILE A 48 5.36 -19.15 5.93
N ALA A 49 4.94 -20.40 5.65
CA ALA A 49 5.52 -21.59 6.25
C ALA A 49 7.01 -21.70 5.93
N ILE A 50 7.40 -21.55 4.66
CA ILE A 50 8.81 -21.58 4.23
C ILE A 50 9.60 -20.45 4.90
N LEU A 51 9.05 -19.22 4.92
CA LEU A 51 9.70 -18.07 5.55
C LEU A 51 9.98 -18.29 7.04
N THR A 52 9.08 -18.95 7.73
CA THR A 52 9.17 -19.14 9.20
C THR A 52 9.75 -20.49 9.61
N GLY A 53 9.96 -21.40 8.66
CA GLY A 53 10.41 -22.78 8.91
C GLY A 53 9.34 -23.66 9.52
N GLY A 54 8.07 -23.34 9.30
CA GLY A 54 6.93 -24.13 9.71
C GLY A 54 6.34 -24.97 8.59
N GLN A 55 5.20 -25.58 8.87
CA GLN A 55 4.45 -26.41 7.92
C GLN A 55 2.99 -25.96 7.88
N VAL A 56 2.40 -25.96 6.69
CA VAL A 56 0.95 -25.79 6.54
C VAL A 56 0.27 -27.08 6.94
N ILE A 57 -0.68 -27.00 7.86
CA ILE A 57 -1.48 -28.15 8.30
C ILE A 57 -2.79 -28.08 7.54
N SER A 58 -3.07 -29.08 6.72
CA SER A 58 -4.24 -29.15 5.86
C SER A 58 -4.57 -30.61 5.56
N ASP A 59 -5.86 -30.93 5.52
CA ASP A 59 -6.36 -32.29 5.16
C ASP A 59 -5.89 -32.68 3.75
N GLU A 60 -5.77 -31.76 2.82
CA GLU A 60 -5.25 -32.00 1.46
C GLU A 60 -3.80 -32.49 1.46
N LEU A 61 -3.02 -32.10 2.47
CA LEU A 61 -1.65 -32.57 2.69
C LEU A 61 -1.59 -33.82 3.57
N GLY A 62 -2.74 -34.39 3.96
CA GLY A 62 -2.83 -35.55 4.84
C GLY A 62 -2.41 -35.26 6.29
N LEU A 63 -2.48 -33.98 6.72
CA LEU A 63 -2.08 -33.53 8.05
C LEU A 63 -3.33 -33.15 8.87
N ASP A 64 -3.57 -33.86 9.97
CA ASP A 64 -4.64 -33.52 10.92
C ASP A 64 -4.09 -32.52 11.96
N LEU A 65 -4.85 -31.47 12.21
CA LEU A 65 -4.54 -30.46 13.23
C LEU A 65 -4.43 -31.08 14.65
N LYS A 66 -5.15 -32.16 14.93
CA LYS A 66 -5.07 -32.86 16.20
C LYS A 66 -3.74 -33.56 16.46
N GLU A 67 -3.02 -33.89 15.39
CA GLU A 67 -1.70 -34.53 15.43
C GLU A 67 -0.56 -33.55 15.29
N ALA A 68 -0.86 -32.22 15.26
CA ALA A 68 0.14 -31.17 15.09
C ALA A 68 1.20 -31.22 16.20
N LYS A 69 2.47 -31.18 15.80
CA LYS A 69 3.64 -31.21 16.69
C LYS A 69 4.34 -29.87 16.72
N MET A 70 5.10 -29.65 17.79
CA MET A 70 5.86 -28.41 17.97
C MET A 70 6.93 -28.16 16.88
N GLU A 71 7.45 -29.21 16.28
CA GLU A 71 8.43 -29.14 15.19
C GLU A 71 7.84 -28.60 13.89
N GLN A 72 6.51 -28.69 13.73
CA GLN A 72 5.81 -28.17 12.56
C GLN A 72 5.48 -26.66 12.66
N LEU A 73 5.69 -26.07 13.84
CA LEU A 73 5.44 -24.65 14.06
C LEU A 73 6.58 -23.80 13.53
N GLY A 74 6.23 -22.80 12.71
CA GLY A 74 7.18 -21.79 12.27
C GLY A 74 7.61 -20.84 13.40
N ARG A 75 8.72 -20.13 13.19
CA ARG A 75 9.27 -19.18 14.15
C ARG A 75 9.64 -17.87 13.45
N ALA A 76 9.48 -16.77 14.17
CA ALA A 76 9.91 -15.46 13.72
C ALA A 76 10.43 -14.64 14.91
N LYS A 77 11.29 -13.66 14.64
CA LYS A 77 11.84 -12.79 15.66
C LYS A 77 10.76 -11.92 16.29
N SER A 78 9.88 -11.36 15.47
CA SER A 78 8.72 -10.62 15.96
C SER A 78 7.56 -10.67 14.97
N VAL A 79 6.33 -10.56 15.53
CA VAL A 79 5.11 -10.42 14.75
C VAL A 79 4.32 -9.23 15.26
N LYS A 80 3.90 -8.35 14.38
CA LYS A 80 3.03 -7.23 14.69
C LYS A 80 1.69 -7.43 14.01
N VAL A 81 0.65 -7.57 14.80
CA VAL A 81 -0.73 -7.71 14.33
C VAL A 81 -1.45 -6.38 14.51
N ALA A 82 -2.01 -5.84 13.44
CA ALA A 82 -2.87 -4.67 13.42
C ALA A 82 -4.24 -5.04 12.81
N LYS A 83 -5.15 -4.08 12.76
CA LYS A 83 -6.51 -4.31 12.25
C LYS A 83 -6.51 -4.77 10.79
N GLU A 84 -5.72 -4.13 9.95
CA GLU A 84 -5.68 -4.36 8.51
C GLU A 84 -4.51 -5.25 8.06
N ASN A 85 -3.43 -5.32 8.85
CA ASN A 85 -2.20 -5.95 8.45
C ASN A 85 -1.55 -6.76 9.56
N THR A 86 -0.94 -7.88 9.18
CA THR A 86 -0.05 -8.66 10.03
C THR A 86 1.34 -8.67 9.40
N VAL A 87 2.34 -8.21 10.16
CA VAL A 87 3.73 -8.14 9.71
C VAL A 87 4.56 -9.15 10.47
N ILE A 88 5.19 -10.08 9.74
CA ILE A 88 6.13 -11.08 10.27
C ILE A 88 7.53 -10.59 9.93
N VAL A 89 8.36 -10.39 10.94
CA VAL A 89 9.72 -9.86 10.78
C VAL A 89 10.74 -10.92 11.14
N ASP A 90 11.73 -11.11 10.27
CA ASP A 90 12.81 -12.06 10.44
C ASP A 90 12.28 -13.48 10.76
N GLY A 91 11.59 -14.08 9.80
CA GLY A 91 11.25 -15.51 9.85
C GLY A 91 12.50 -16.36 9.95
N LEU A 92 12.46 -17.41 10.77
CA LEU A 92 13.60 -18.30 11.04
C LEU A 92 13.58 -19.55 10.14
N GLY A 93 13.03 -19.43 8.92
CA GLY A 93 13.07 -20.47 7.91
C GLY A 93 14.46 -20.71 7.32
N ASP A 94 14.61 -21.84 6.65
CA ASP A 94 15.84 -22.18 5.95
C ASP A 94 16.07 -21.27 4.73
N LYS A 95 17.26 -20.66 4.66
CA LYS A 95 17.60 -19.70 3.60
C LYS A 95 17.60 -20.35 2.20
N ASP A 96 18.02 -21.61 2.11
CA ASP A 96 18.07 -22.32 0.83
C ASP A 96 16.65 -22.67 0.36
N ALA A 97 15.75 -23.05 1.28
CA ALA A 97 14.34 -23.25 0.97
C ALA A 97 13.65 -21.96 0.51
N ILE A 98 13.94 -20.83 1.16
CA ILE A 98 13.46 -19.51 0.75
C ILE A 98 13.98 -19.15 -0.64
N ALA A 99 15.28 -19.34 -0.91
CA ALA A 99 15.87 -19.06 -2.21
C ALA A 99 15.26 -19.90 -3.33
N LYS A 100 15.04 -21.19 -3.09
CA LYS A 100 14.33 -22.09 -4.02
C LYS A 100 12.92 -21.62 -4.30
N ARG A 101 12.17 -21.20 -3.26
CA ARG A 101 10.82 -20.68 -3.43
C ARG A 101 10.78 -19.38 -4.25
N VAL A 102 11.73 -18.47 -4.00
CA VAL A 102 11.92 -17.24 -4.78
C VAL A 102 12.17 -17.58 -6.25
N ALA A 103 13.04 -18.56 -6.54
CA ALA A 103 13.32 -18.99 -7.91
C ALA A 103 12.06 -19.57 -8.60
N GLN A 104 11.26 -20.37 -7.88
CA GLN A 104 10.00 -20.91 -8.40
C GLN A 104 9.02 -19.79 -8.77
N ILE A 105 8.84 -18.80 -7.90
CA ILE A 105 7.93 -17.67 -8.17
C ILE A 105 8.42 -16.85 -9.37
N ARG A 106 9.74 -16.63 -9.51
CA ARG A 106 10.30 -15.96 -10.70
C ARG A 106 10.01 -16.69 -11.99
N ALA A 107 10.17 -18.02 -12.00
CA ALA A 107 9.83 -18.83 -13.17
C ALA A 107 8.34 -18.71 -13.52
N GLN A 108 7.45 -18.74 -12.52
CA GLN A 108 6.02 -18.55 -12.73
C GLN A 108 5.68 -17.18 -13.32
N ILE A 109 6.40 -16.11 -12.93
CA ILE A 109 6.23 -14.76 -13.48
C ILE A 109 6.59 -14.73 -14.99
N GLU A 110 7.62 -15.47 -15.39
CA GLU A 110 8.04 -15.54 -16.80
C GLU A 110 7.08 -16.38 -17.65
N GLU A 111 6.50 -17.42 -17.08
CA GLU A 111 5.60 -18.34 -17.78
C GLU A 111 4.16 -17.80 -17.91
N THR A 112 3.71 -16.96 -16.98
CA THR A 112 2.32 -16.47 -16.97
C THR A 112 2.07 -15.44 -18.05
N LYS A 113 0.94 -15.57 -18.73
CA LYS A 113 0.48 -14.65 -19.78
C LYS A 113 -0.53 -13.62 -19.25
N SER A 114 -1.02 -13.81 -18.03
CA SER A 114 -1.98 -12.92 -17.37
C SER A 114 -1.22 -11.82 -16.64
N GLU A 115 -1.41 -10.57 -17.03
CA GLU A 115 -0.80 -9.42 -16.33
C GLU A 115 -1.27 -9.33 -14.88
N PHE A 116 -2.53 -9.67 -14.60
CA PHE A 116 -3.06 -9.71 -13.25
C PHE A 116 -2.36 -10.77 -12.38
N ASP A 117 -2.15 -11.98 -12.90
CA ASP A 117 -1.46 -13.03 -12.16
C ASP A 117 0.02 -12.70 -11.99
N LYS A 118 0.64 -12.07 -12.98
CA LYS A 118 2.01 -11.59 -12.92
C LYS A 118 2.20 -10.56 -11.81
N GLU A 119 1.31 -9.59 -11.69
CA GLU A 119 1.31 -8.61 -10.61
C GLU A 119 1.21 -9.30 -9.25
N LYS A 120 0.30 -10.26 -9.07
CA LYS A 120 0.13 -10.99 -7.82
C LYS A 120 1.32 -11.88 -7.46
N LEU A 121 1.99 -12.47 -8.44
CA LEU A 121 3.23 -13.21 -8.24
C LEU A 121 4.38 -12.26 -7.85
N GLN A 122 4.45 -11.06 -8.45
CA GLN A 122 5.42 -10.03 -8.08
C GLN A 122 5.23 -9.54 -6.64
N GLU A 123 3.99 -9.33 -6.20
CA GLU A 123 3.68 -9.00 -4.80
C GLU A 123 4.19 -10.10 -3.83
N ARG A 124 3.99 -11.37 -4.15
CA ARG A 124 4.47 -12.50 -3.35
C ARG A 124 6.00 -12.54 -3.32
N LEU A 125 6.62 -12.37 -4.49
CA LEU A 125 8.08 -12.32 -4.61
C LEU A 125 8.68 -11.20 -3.74
N ALA A 126 8.10 -10.00 -3.78
CA ALA A 126 8.55 -8.87 -2.99
C ALA A 126 8.47 -9.15 -1.48
N LYS A 127 7.42 -9.81 -1.02
CA LYS A 127 7.25 -10.18 0.41
C LYS A 127 8.29 -11.20 0.88
N LEU A 128 8.68 -12.15 0.02
CA LEU A 128 9.66 -13.19 0.34
C LEU A 128 11.11 -12.71 0.19
N ALA A 129 11.41 -12.00 -0.90
CA ALA A 129 12.77 -11.62 -1.27
C ALA A 129 13.19 -10.24 -0.73
N GLY A 130 12.23 -9.33 -0.55
CA GLY A 130 12.51 -7.93 -0.21
C GLY A 130 12.69 -7.64 1.29
N GLY A 131 12.27 -8.55 2.16
CA GLY A 131 12.24 -8.32 3.60
C GLY A 131 11.21 -7.25 4.02
N VAL A 132 11.27 -6.85 5.29
CA VAL A 132 10.38 -5.83 5.87
C VAL A 132 11.21 -4.67 6.39
N ALA A 133 11.01 -3.47 5.83
CA ALA A 133 11.57 -2.25 6.38
C ALA A 133 10.70 -1.76 7.54
N VAL A 134 11.31 -1.46 8.69
CA VAL A 134 10.62 -0.92 9.85
C VAL A 134 11.08 0.51 10.11
N ILE A 135 10.20 1.48 9.85
CA ILE A 135 10.44 2.87 10.16
C ILE A 135 9.92 3.15 11.57
N ARG A 136 10.80 3.55 12.48
CA ARG A 136 10.43 3.92 13.84
C ARG A 136 10.28 5.42 13.95
N VAL A 137 9.12 5.88 14.40
CA VAL A 137 8.79 7.29 14.59
C VAL A 137 8.79 7.58 16.08
N GLY A 138 9.43 8.67 16.46
CA GLY A 138 9.43 9.19 17.81
C GLY A 138 9.28 10.71 17.82
N ALA A 139 8.73 11.26 18.88
CA ALA A 139 8.63 12.69 19.13
C ALA A 139 8.59 12.95 20.64
N ALA A 140 8.71 14.22 21.05
CA ALA A 140 8.68 14.62 22.45
C ALA A 140 7.28 14.46 23.08
N THR A 141 6.22 14.62 22.26
CA THR A 141 4.83 14.49 22.71
C THR A 141 4.07 13.44 21.90
N GLU A 142 2.99 12.91 22.48
CA GLU A 142 2.13 11.93 21.80
C GLU A 142 1.46 12.54 20.54
N THR A 143 1.09 13.81 20.60
CA THR A 143 0.46 14.52 19.48
C THR A 143 1.42 14.66 18.30
N GLU A 144 2.65 15.11 18.55
CA GLU A 144 3.69 15.20 17.53
C GLU A 144 4.04 13.83 16.94
N MET A 145 4.09 12.79 17.76
CA MET A 145 4.34 11.42 17.30
C MET A 145 3.22 10.92 16.38
N LYS A 146 1.96 11.21 16.72
CA LYS A 146 0.81 10.87 15.86
C LYS A 146 0.86 11.62 14.54
N GLU A 147 1.16 12.92 14.57
CA GLU A 147 1.31 13.73 13.36
C GLU A 147 2.42 13.21 12.45
N ALA A 148 3.61 12.97 13.00
CA ALA A 148 4.73 12.44 12.26
C ALA A 148 4.42 11.05 11.66
N LYS A 149 3.69 10.19 12.39
CA LYS A 149 3.23 8.90 11.90
C LYS A 149 2.27 9.04 10.72
N LEU A 150 1.26 9.90 10.83
CA LEU A 150 0.29 10.15 9.75
C LEU A 150 0.96 10.71 8.51
N ARG A 151 1.91 11.63 8.67
CA ARG A 151 2.70 12.20 7.56
C ARG A 151 3.53 11.14 6.85
N LEU A 152 4.12 10.19 7.59
CA LEU A 152 4.83 9.05 7.01
C LEU A 152 3.89 8.07 6.29
N GLU A 153 2.72 7.80 6.85
CA GLU A 153 1.72 6.93 6.23
C GLU A 153 1.22 7.54 4.91
N ASP A 154 1.00 8.85 4.88
CA ASP A 154 0.63 9.60 3.67
C ASP A 154 1.73 9.54 2.60
N ALA A 155 2.98 9.82 2.97
CA ALA A 155 4.12 9.73 2.07
C ALA A 155 4.32 8.32 1.49
N LEU A 156 4.09 7.27 2.29
CA LEU A 156 4.15 5.89 1.83
C LEU A 156 3.01 5.56 0.86
N ALA A 157 1.79 6.04 1.13
CA ALA A 157 0.65 5.86 0.23
C ALA A 157 0.88 6.56 -1.11
N ALA A 158 1.34 7.81 -1.10
CA ALA A 158 1.70 8.56 -2.29
C ALA A 158 2.83 7.89 -3.09
N THR A 159 3.85 7.36 -2.40
CA THR A 159 4.95 6.64 -3.06
C THR A 159 4.47 5.36 -3.75
N ARG A 160 3.58 4.59 -3.13
CA ARG A 160 3.00 3.39 -3.75
C ARG A 160 2.19 3.75 -4.99
N ALA A 161 1.30 4.75 -4.89
CA ALA A 161 0.53 5.23 -6.03
C ALA A 161 1.44 5.71 -7.17
N ALA A 162 2.53 6.41 -6.85
CA ALA A 162 3.50 6.87 -7.85
C ALA A 162 4.22 5.72 -8.57
N VAL A 163 4.51 4.62 -7.86
CA VAL A 163 5.13 3.42 -8.48
C VAL A 163 4.13 2.67 -9.36
N GLU A 164 2.87 2.58 -8.96
CA GLU A 164 1.82 1.83 -9.65
C GLU A 164 1.25 2.60 -10.87
N GLU A 165 1.02 3.90 -10.73
CA GLU A 165 0.29 4.72 -11.70
C GLU A 165 1.16 5.80 -12.38
N GLY A 166 2.38 6.03 -11.89
CA GLY A 166 3.24 7.12 -12.34
C GLY A 166 2.95 8.44 -11.62
N ILE A 167 3.54 9.52 -12.13
CA ILE A 167 3.46 10.85 -11.53
C ILE A 167 3.05 11.92 -12.54
N ILE A 168 2.39 12.97 -12.06
CA ILE A 168 2.09 14.19 -12.80
C ILE A 168 2.55 15.41 -12.00
N ALA A 169 2.61 16.58 -12.63
CA ALA A 169 2.92 17.83 -11.93
C ALA A 169 1.85 18.14 -10.87
N GLY A 170 2.29 18.38 -9.63
CA GLY A 170 1.43 18.69 -8.49
C GLY A 170 0.97 20.14 -8.43
N GLY A 171 0.42 20.53 -7.26
CA GLY A 171 0.01 21.93 -7.00
C GLY A 171 -1.13 22.46 -7.87
N GLY A 172 -1.92 21.58 -8.50
CA GLY A 172 -2.96 22.00 -9.46
C GLY A 172 -2.45 22.34 -10.86
N SER A 173 -1.13 22.29 -11.10
CA SER A 173 -0.51 22.69 -12.38
C SER A 173 -0.95 21.81 -13.54
N ALA A 174 -1.06 20.49 -13.31
CA ALA A 174 -1.53 19.56 -14.34
C ALA A 174 -2.92 19.93 -14.87
N TYR A 175 -3.83 20.40 -14.00
CA TYR A 175 -5.16 20.84 -14.40
C TYR A 175 -5.10 22.10 -15.28
N ILE A 176 -4.21 23.06 -14.97
CA ILE A 176 -4.03 24.27 -15.79
C ILE A 176 -3.51 23.89 -17.17
N HIS A 177 -2.54 22.99 -17.27
CA HIS A 177 -2.04 22.54 -18.57
C HIS A 177 -3.10 21.74 -19.35
N ALA A 178 -3.86 20.86 -18.70
CA ALA A 178 -4.96 20.11 -19.30
C ALA A 178 -6.13 21.00 -19.76
N SER A 179 -6.34 22.15 -19.10
CA SER A 179 -7.42 23.10 -19.46
C SER A 179 -7.32 23.60 -20.91
N LYS A 180 -6.12 23.59 -21.51
CA LYS A 180 -5.92 23.97 -22.92
C LYS A 180 -6.65 23.03 -23.88
N GLU A 181 -6.60 21.72 -23.59
CA GLU A 181 -7.28 20.69 -24.42
C GLU A 181 -8.80 20.71 -24.17
N VAL A 182 -9.23 20.93 -22.93
CA VAL A 182 -10.65 21.11 -22.61
C VAL A 182 -11.22 22.35 -23.30
N ALA A 183 -10.45 23.44 -23.37
CA ALA A 183 -10.88 24.67 -24.08
C ALA A 183 -11.06 24.43 -25.59
N LYS A 184 -10.17 23.65 -26.22
CA LYS A 184 -10.30 23.25 -27.63
C LYS A 184 -11.59 22.44 -27.85
N LEU A 185 -11.87 21.47 -26.98
CA LEU A 185 -13.10 20.70 -27.04
C LEU A 185 -14.34 21.58 -26.85
N ALA A 186 -14.33 22.46 -25.83
CA ALA A 186 -15.44 23.37 -25.55
C ALA A 186 -15.78 24.29 -26.75
N ALA A 187 -14.78 24.65 -27.55
CA ALA A 187 -15.00 25.43 -28.77
C ALA A 187 -15.78 24.68 -29.85
N THR A 188 -15.78 23.34 -29.85
CA THR A 188 -16.51 22.52 -30.82
C THR A 188 -17.93 22.14 -30.36
N LEU A 189 -18.30 22.44 -29.11
CA LEU A 189 -19.57 22.11 -28.51
C LEU A 189 -20.57 23.27 -28.65
N GLU A 190 -21.88 22.94 -28.55
CA GLU A 190 -22.95 23.91 -28.60
C GLU A 190 -23.94 23.75 -27.43
N GLY A 191 -24.77 24.76 -27.15
CA GLY A 191 -25.84 24.70 -26.16
C GLY A 191 -25.34 24.37 -24.73
N ASP A 192 -26.03 23.47 -24.07
CA ASP A 192 -25.81 23.12 -22.68
C ASP A 192 -24.49 22.35 -22.49
N GLU A 193 -24.05 21.55 -23.47
CA GLU A 193 -22.79 20.86 -23.45
C GLU A 193 -21.62 21.83 -23.42
N LYS A 194 -21.67 22.89 -24.20
CA LYS A 194 -20.69 23.97 -24.20
C LYS A 194 -20.64 24.67 -22.84
N THR A 195 -21.81 24.95 -22.27
CA THR A 195 -21.90 25.57 -20.95
C THR A 195 -21.28 24.66 -19.87
N GLY A 196 -21.57 23.36 -19.91
CA GLY A 196 -20.97 22.37 -19.02
C GLY A 196 -19.43 22.32 -19.13
N ALA A 197 -18.90 22.35 -20.36
CA ALA A 197 -17.46 22.39 -20.59
C ALA A 197 -16.80 23.66 -20.00
N TYR A 198 -17.45 24.81 -20.07
CA TYR A 198 -16.95 26.03 -19.42
C TYR A 198 -16.99 25.96 -17.89
N VAL A 199 -17.98 25.30 -17.28
CA VAL A 199 -17.99 25.05 -15.84
C VAL A 199 -16.79 24.22 -15.44
N ILE A 200 -16.46 23.15 -16.19
CA ILE A 200 -15.27 22.34 -15.95
C ILE A 200 -13.99 23.18 -16.10
N LEU A 201 -13.86 23.96 -17.17
CA LEU A 201 -12.71 24.84 -17.36
C LEU A 201 -12.47 25.76 -16.16
N LYS A 202 -13.53 26.32 -15.60
CA LYS A 202 -13.43 27.18 -14.42
C LYS A 202 -13.05 26.39 -13.16
N ALA A 203 -13.60 25.18 -13.01
CA ALA A 203 -13.29 24.31 -11.89
C ALA A 203 -11.81 23.85 -11.89
N LEU A 204 -11.21 23.61 -13.05
CA LEU A 204 -9.81 23.21 -13.18
C LEU A 204 -8.80 24.28 -12.65
N GLU A 205 -9.22 25.53 -12.60
CA GLU A 205 -8.38 26.61 -12.04
C GLU A 205 -8.38 26.64 -10.50
N ALA A 206 -9.43 26.13 -9.86
CA ALA A 206 -9.66 26.31 -8.44
C ALA A 206 -8.54 25.74 -7.54
N PRO A 207 -7.95 24.56 -7.77
CA PRO A 207 -6.89 24.04 -6.91
C PRO A 207 -5.68 24.97 -6.85
N LEU A 208 -5.14 25.39 -7.97
CA LEU A 208 -3.98 26.30 -8.01
C LEU A 208 -4.33 27.67 -7.45
N PHE A 209 -5.54 28.17 -7.76
CA PHE A 209 -6.02 29.45 -7.23
C PHE A 209 -5.98 29.48 -5.70
N HIS A 210 -6.57 28.46 -5.06
CA HIS A 210 -6.63 28.40 -3.61
C HIS A 210 -5.27 28.18 -2.95
N ILE A 211 -4.38 27.39 -3.57
CA ILE A 211 -3.00 27.24 -3.09
C ILE A 211 -2.27 28.59 -3.08
N ALA A 212 -2.38 29.36 -4.17
CA ALA A 212 -1.77 30.68 -4.26
C ALA A 212 -2.41 31.68 -3.26
N ALA A 213 -3.74 31.70 -3.17
CA ALA A 213 -4.47 32.57 -2.25
C ALA A 213 -4.14 32.27 -0.77
N ASN A 214 -4.03 30.99 -0.40
CA ASN A 214 -3.62 30.58 0.95
C ASN A 214 -2.17 30.98 1.28
N ALA A 215 -1.32 31.13 0.28
CA ALA A 215 0.03 31.67 0.42
C ALA A 215 0.07 33.22 0.42
N GLY A 216 -1.08 33.90 0.41
CA GLY A 216 -1.18 35.34 0.40
C GLY A 216 -0.90 36.02 -0.97
N LEU A 217 -1.01 35.22 -2.05
CA LEU A 217 -0.71 35.69 -3.42
C LEU A 217 -1.99 35.79 -4.26
N GLU A 218 -1.93 36.59 -5.33
CA GLU A 218 -3.04 36.72 -6.27
C GLU A 218 -3.14 35.49 -7.19
N GLY A 219 -4.15 34.63 -6.92
CA GLY A 219 -4.30 33.34 -7.59
C GLY A 219 -4.46 33.45 -9.11
N ALA A 220 -5.18 34.47 -9.60
CA ALA A 220 -5.35 34.70 -11.04
C ALA A 220 -4.03 34.98 -11.77
N VAL A 221 -3.13 35.73 -11.13
CA VAL A 221 -1.79 36.03 -11.69
C VAL A 221 -0.96 34.75 -11.79
N ILE A 222 -1.00 33.94 -10.75
CA ILE A 222 -0.25 32.64 -10.72
C ILE A 222 -0.79 31.68 -11.77
N ILE A 223 -2.10 31.55 -11.91
CA ILE A 223 -2.73 30.71 -12.94
C ILE A 223 -2.26 31.12 -14.34
N ASN A 224 -2.25 32.41 -14.65
CA ASN A 224 -1.80 32.87 -15.95
C ASN A 224 -0.32 32.56 -16.20
N LYS A 225 0.55 32.79 -15.23
CA LYS A 225 1.97 32.42 -15.33
C LYS A 225 2.17 30.93 -15.63
N VAL A 226 1.47 30.05 -14.91
CA VAL A 226 1.54 28.59 -15.13
C VAL A 226 0.96 28.20 -16.48
N ARG A 227 -0.13 28.86 -16.92
CA ARG A 227 -0.75 28.62 -18.23
C ARG A 227 0.17 28.95 -19.41
N GLU A 228 0.99 29.97 -19.27
CA GLU A 228 1.96 30.43 -20.30
C GLU A 228 3.28 29.65 -20.26
N SER A 229 3.55 28.92 -19.18
CA SER A 229 4.77 28.14 -19.01
C SER A 229 4.74 26.81 -19.78
N GLU A 230 5.89 26.15 -19.86
CA GLU A 230 6.02 24.81 -20.44
C GLU A 230 5.25 23.77 -19.62
N VAL A 231 4.77 22.73 -20.30
CA VAL A 231 4.08 21.61 -19.64
C VAL A 231 5.02 20.96 -18.63
N GLY A 232 4.51 20.74 -17.41
CA GLY A 232 5.30 20.22 -16.28
C GLY A 232 5.86 21.30 -15.37
N THR A 233 5.73 22.59 -15.75
CA THR A 233 6.04 23.72 -14.85
C THR A 233 4.86 23.95 -13.91
N GLY A 234 5.16 24.22 -12.64
CA GLY A 234 4.16 24.55 -11.65
C GLY A 234 4.61 25.67 -10.71
N PHE A 235 3.81 25.93 -9.70
CA PHE A 235 4.05 26.99 -8.73
C PHE A 235 4.43 26.40 -7.36
N ASP A 236 5.54 26.85 -6.79
CA ASP A 236 5.97 26.56 -5.42
C ASP A 236 5.49 27.66 -4.49
N ALA A 237 4.45 27.37 -3.71
CA ALA A 237 3.85 28.30 -2.78
C ALA A 237 4.76 28.64 -1.59
N LEU A 238 5.68 27.74 -1.20
CA LEU A 238 6.59 27.96 -0.07
C LEU A 238 7.63 29.06 -0.39
N ASN A 239 8.20 29.00 -1.60
CA ASN A 239 9.24 29.92 -2.04
C ASN A 239 8.72 31.05 -2.95
N ALA A 240 7.43 31.05 -3.27
CA ALA A 240 6.75 31.98 -4.18
C ALA A 240 7.37 32.07 -5.59
N VAL A 241 7.93 30.93 -6.09
CA VAL A 241 8.61 30.85 -7.39
C VAL A 241 8.00 29.76 -8.28
N SER A 242 8.20 29.87 -9.59
CA SER A 242 7.80 28.86 -10.57
C SER A 242 8.94 27.88 -10.80
N TYR A 243 8.66 26.57 -10.73
CA TYR A 243 9.62 25.49 -10.95
C TYR A 243 9.18 24.54 -12.06
N THR A 244 10.17 24.02 -12.83
CA THR A 244 9.97 23.06 -13.91
C THR A 244 9.73 21.62 -13.44
N HIS A 245 9.94 21.29 -12.17
CA HIS A 245 9.68 19.97 -11.60
C HIS A 245 9.10 20.12 -10.19
N LEU A 246 7.79 20.30 -10.09
CA LEU A 246 7.10 20.18 -8.80
C LEU A 246 7.10 18.71 -8.37
N ARG A 247 7.58 18.45 -7.14
CA ARG A 247 7.45 17.14 -6.52
C ARG A 247 5.98 16.76 -6.49
N ALA A 248 5.69 15.55 -6.93
CA ALA A 248 4.38 14.93 -6.69
C ALA A 248 4.14 14.85 -5.18
N HIS A 249 3.04 15.40 -4.75
CA HIS A 249 2.54 15.26 -3.38
C HIS A 249 1.26 14.46 -3.43
#